data_e6ff913acf1d628090b999ddce6adb59
#
_entry.id   e6ff913acf1d628090b999ddce6adb59
#
_cell.length_a   1.000
_cell.length_b   1.000
_cell.length_c   1.000
_cell.angle_alpha   90.00
_cell.angle_beta   90.00
_cell.angle_gamma   90.00
#
_symmetry.space_group_name_H-M   'P 1'
#
loop_
_entity.id
_entity.type
_entity.pdbx_description
1 polymer ?
#
loop_
_entity_poly.entity_id
_entity_poly.type
_entity_poly.pdbx_seq_one_letter_code
_entity_poly.pdbx_strand_id
1 'polypeptide(L)'
;MGAARDCLETALAYAADRTVFDRPLAGFQLTQQKLADMTLELGKGMLLALQLGRLKDAGRITPERISLGKLNNVREALEIARQCRTLLGANGITLEYPVIRHANNLESVLTYEGTSEVHTLVVGRSVTGIPAFR
;
A
#
# COMPACT_ATOMS: atom_id res chain seq x y z
N MET A 1 5.33 0.98 -2.23
CA MET A 1 5.35 1.56 -0.86
C MET A 1 5.69 3.05 -0.85
N GLY A 2 6.54 3.59 -1.76
CA GLY A 2 6.85 5.04 -1.81
C GLY A 2 5.61 5.92 -1.99
N ALA A 3 4.74 5.59 -2.94
CA ALA A 3 3.46 6.29 -3.14
C ALA A 3 2.55 6.22 -1.90
N ALA A 4 2.51 5.06 -1.22
CA ALA A 4 1.74 4.91 0.01
C ALA A 4 2.26 5.80 1.14
N ARG A 5 3.58 5.95 1.25
CA ARG A 5 4.20 6.87 2.22
C ARG A 5 3.81 8.32 1.93
N ASP A 6 3.92 8.78 0.70
CA ASP A 6 3.54 10.14 0.30
C ASP A 6 2.04 10.41 0.58
N CYS A 7 1.16 9.44 0.29
CA CYS A 7 -0.25 9.51 0.65
C CYS A 7 -0.47 9.65 2.16
N LEU A 8 0.23 8.84 2.96
CA LEU A 8 0.09 8.85 4.41
C LEU A 8 0.62 10.15 5.03
N GLU A 9 1.78 10.64 4.59
CA GLU A 9 2.35 11.92 5.03
C GLU A 9 1.40 13.09 4.69
N THR A 10 0.83 13.08 3.49
CA THR A 10 -0.20 14.06 3.06
C THR A 10 -1.44 13.99 3.96
N ALA A 11 -1.95 12.79 4.24
CA ALA A 11 -3.13 12.61 5.08
C ALA A 11 -2.89 13.01 6.53
N LEU A 12 -1.70 12.75 7.08
CA LEU A 12 -1.29 13.17 8.41
C LEU A 12 -1.27 14.71 8.54
N ALA A 13 -0.62 15.39 7.58
CA ALA A 13 -0.55 16.84 7.55
C ALA A 13 -1.96 17.45 7.44
N TYR A 14 -2.79 16.93 6.52
CA TYR A 14 -4.17 17.37 6.36
C TYR A 14 -5.00 17.17 7.63
N ALA A 15 -4.92 16.00 8.26
CA ALA A 15 -5.69 15.68 9.46
C ALA A 15 -5.27 16.51 10.68
N ALA A 16 -4.02 16.93 10.74
CA ALA A 16 -3.50 17.82 11.80
C ALA A 16 -4.01 19.26 11.65
N ASP A 17 -4.13 19.74 10.42
CA ASP A 17 -4.57 21.12 10.12
C ASP A 17 -6.11 21.26 10.04
N ARG A 18 -6.79 20.27 9.49
CA ARG A 18 -8.24 20.29 9.29
C ARG A 18 -9.00 20.26 10.61
N THR A 19 -9.71 21.32 10.93
CA THR A 19 -10.60 21.40 12.10
C THR A 19 -12.01 20.93 11.74
N VAL A 20 -12.56 20.04 12.58
CA VAL A 20 -13.93 19.51 12.51
C VAL A 20 -14.47 19.42 13.94
N PHE A 21 -15.68 19.93 14.20
CA PHE A 21 -16.25 19.97 15.54
C PHE A 21 -15.28 20.54 16.60
N ASP A 22 -14.70 21.71 16.28
CA ASP A 22 -13.82 22.52 17.14
C ASP A 22 -12.50 21.87 17.56
N ARG A 23 -12.06 20.81 16.86
CA ARG A 23 -10.76 20.17 17.09
C ARG A 23 -10.15 19.60 15.81
N PRO A 24 -8.82 19.38 15.76
CA PRO A 24 -8.18 18.75 14.60
C PRO A 24 -8.77 17.38 14.28
N LEU A 25 -8.93 17.07 12.99
CA LEU A 25 -9.41 15.76 12.52
C LEU A 25 -8.55 14.60 13.06
N ALA A 26 -7.24 14.80 13.21
CA ALA A 26 -6.33 13.84 13.83
C ALA A 26 -6.65 13.51 15.30
N GLY A 27 -7.45 14.33 15.99
CA GLY A 27 -7.86 14.12 17.37
C GLY A 27 -9.03 13.13 17.56
N PHE A 28 -9.61 12.59 16.48
CA PHE A 28 -10.71 11.65 16.55
C PHE A 28 -10.21 10.20 16.56
N GLN A 29 -10.78 9.36 17.41
CA GLN A 29 -10.36 7.95 17.58
C GLN A 29 -10.39 7.17 16.28
N LEU A 30 -11.45 7.27 15.46
CA LEU A 30 -11.54 6.57 14.17
C LEU A 30 -10.52 7.06 13.14
N THR A 31 -10.11 8.33 13.23
CA THR A 31 -9.02 8.86 12.40
C THR A 31 -7.68 8.30 12.85
N GLN A 32 -7.41 8.31 14.15
CA GLN A 32 -6.19 7.76 14.73
C GLN A 32 -6.05 6.26 14.46
N GLN A 33 -7.14 5.51 14.55
CA GLN A 33 -7.14 4.09 14.18
C GLN A 33 -6.69 3.88 12.73
N LYS A 34 -7.30 4.58 11.78
CA LYS A 34 -6.92 4.49 10.35
C LYS A 34 -5.44 4.85 10.13
N LEU A 35 -4.97 5.92 10.77
CA LEU A 35 -3.58 6.36 10.66
C LEU A 35 -2.62 5.32 11.25
N ALA A 36 -2.97 4.71 12.38
CA ALA A 36 -2.17 3.65 13.00
C ALA A 36 -2.11 2.39 12.13
N ASP A 37 -3.26 1.94 11.60
CA ASP A 37 -3.35 0.77 10.71
C ASP A 37 -2.52 0.98 9.44
N MET A 38 -2.65 2.15 8.78
CA MET A 38 -1.86 2.50 7.60
C MET A 38 -0.36 2.57 7.90
N THR A 39 0.03 3.09 9.05
CA THR A 39 1.44 3.15 9.49
C THR A 39 2.01 1.75 9.68
N LEU A 40 1.24 0.85 10.30
CA LEU A 40 1.61 -0.54 10.49
C LEU A 40 1.84 -1.26 9.15
N GLU A 41 0.89 -1.15 8.22
CA GLU A 41 0.99 -1.80 6.91
C GLU A 41 2.12 -1.21 6.06
N LEU A 42 2.33 0.12 6.11
CA LEU A 42 3.47 0.75 5.46
C LEU A 42 4.80 0.21 6.01
N GLY A 43 4.93 0.11 7.34
CA GLY A 43 6.13 -0.42 7.99
C GLY A 43 6.42 -1.87 7.57
N LYS A 44 5.42 -2.73 7.60
CA LYS A 44 5.53 -4.14 7.16
C LYS A 44 5.96 -4.23 5.69
N GLY A 45 5.32 -3.45 4.81
CA GLY A 45 5.64 -3.44 3.39
C GLY A 45 7.06 -2.92 3.09
N MET A 46 7.54 -1.92 3.82
CA MET A 46 8.90 -1.42 3.70
C MET A 46 9.95 -2.45 4.14
N LEU A 47 9.70 -3.14 5.26
CA LEU A 47 10.57 -4.21 5.75
C LEU A 47 10.61 -5.39 4.77
N LEU A 48 9.48 -5.77 4.18
CA LEU A 48 9.40 -6.80 3.15
C LEU A 48 10.22 -6.40 1.93
N ALA A 49 10.08 -5.16 1.43
CA ALA A 49 10.85 -4.67 0.29
C ALA A 49 12.36 -4.68 0.57
N LEU A 50 12.77 -4.23 1.76
CA LEU A 50 14.17 -4.27 2.18
C LEU A 50 14.72 -5.70 2.21
N GLN A 51 13.97 -6.65 2.77
CA GLN A 51 14.38 -8.05 2.82
C GLN A 51 14.51 -8.67 1.44
N LEU A 52 13.60 -8.37 0.52
CA LEU A 52 13.69 -8.84 -0.87
C LEU A 52 14.91 -8.27 -1.58
N GLY A 53 15.22 -6.98 -1.36
CA GLY A 53 16.45 -6.36 -1.87
C GLY A 53 17.71 -7.08 -1.35
N ARG A 54 17.81 -7.31 -0.04
CA ARG A 54 18.93 -8.07 0.56
C ARG A 54 19.07 -9.48 0.01
N LEU A 55 17.96 -10.18 -0.22
CA LEU A 55 17.99 -11.51 -0.83
C LEU A 55 18.46 -11.46 -2.29
N LYS A 56 18.10 -10.41 -3.03
CA LYS A 56 18.57 -10.21 -4.40
C LYS A 56 20.08 -9.97 -4.42
N ASP A 57 20.58 -9.07 -3.57
CA ASP A 57 22.01 -8.76 -3.49
C ASP A 57 22.84 -9.99 -3.08
N ALA A 58 22.30 -10.86 -2.24
CA ALA A 58 22.90 -12.12 -1.83
C ALA A 58 22.74 -13.26 -2.85
N GLY A 59 22.13 -13.03 -4.03
CA GLY A 59 21.86 -14.07 -5.03
C GLY A 59 20.85 -15.15 -4.58
N ARG A 60 20.01 -14.86 -3.58
CA ARG A 60 19.09 -15.80 -2.93
C ARG A 60 17.61 -15.50 -3.19
N ILE A 61 17.33 -14.53 -4.05
CA ILE A 61 15.95 -14.20 -4.45
C ILE A 61 15.38 -15.29 -5.35
N THR A 62 14.09 -15.59 -5.18
CA THR A 62 13.38 -16.55 -6.01
C THR A 62 12.10 -15.89 -6.60
N PRO A 63 11.56 -16.38 -7.73
CA PRO A 63 10.38 -15.80 -8.37
C PRO A 63 9.16 -15.72 -7.44
N GLU A 64 8.93 -16.74 -6.61
CA GLU A 64 7.80 -16.76 -5.68
C GLU A 64 7.94 -15.72 -4.56
N ARG A 65 9.18 -15.40 -4.13
CA ARG A 65 9.44 -14.32 -3.17
C ARG A 65 9.17 -12.95 -3.78
N ILE A 66 9.53 -12.75 -5.05
CA ILE A 66 9.19 -11.53 -5.80
C ILE A 66 7.68 -11.40 -5.91
N SER A 67 7.00 -12.49 -6.28
CA SER A 67 5.54 -12.55 -6.38
C SER A 67 4.85 -12.21 -5.06
N LEU A 68 5.34 -12.77 -3.94
CA LEU A 68 4.85 -12.46 -2.60
C LEU A 68 4.98 -10.96 -2.28
N GLY A 69 6.15 -10.39 -2.60
CA GLY A 69 6.41 -8.97 -2.36
C GLY A 69 5.51 -8.06 -3.19
N LYS A 70 5.34 -8.35 -4.49
CA LYS A 70 4.44 -7.57 -5.33
C LYS A 70 2.98 -7.71 -4.87
N LEU A 71 2.52 -8.94 -4.63
CA LEU A 71 1.15 -9.22 -4.18
C LEU A 71 0.80 -8.45 -2.91
N ASN A 72 1.67 -8.47 -1.90
CA ASN A 72 1.45 -7.73 -0.65
C ASN A 72 1.56 -6.22 -0.84
N ASN A 73 2.72 -5.76 -1.35
CA ASN A 73 3.04 -4.33 -1.29
C ASN A 73 2.18 -3.47 -2.21
N VAL A 74 1.75 -3.98 -3.34
CA VAL A 74 0.88 -3.21 -4.26
C VAL A 74 -0.53 -3.12 -3.69
N ARG A 75 -1.07 -4.23 -3.18
CA ARG A 75 -2.39 -4.25 -2.55
C ARG A 75 -2.47 -3.30 -1.36
N GLU A 76 -1.50 -3.39 -0.45
CA GLU A 76 -1.47 -2.54 0.75
C GLU A 76 -1.21 -1.07 0.41
N ALA A 77 -0.37 -0.78 -0.58
CA ALA A 77 -0.14 0.59 -1.04
C ALA A 77 -1.41 1.22 -1.63
N LEU A 78 -2.18 0.46 -2.40
CA LEU A 78 -3.45 0.92 -2.95
C LEU A 78 -4.50 1.13 -1.85
N GLU A 79 -4.58 0.23 -0.88
CA GLU A 79 -5.49 0.38 0.26
C GLU A 79 -5.14 1.61 1.11
N ILE A 80 -3.86 1.85 1.40
CA ILE A 80 -3.40 3.07 2.07
C ILE A 80 -3.82 4.31 1.28
N ALA A 81 -3.61 4.33 -0.03
CA ALA A 81 -4.02 5.47 -0.86
C ALA A 81 -5.54 5.71 -0.82
N ARG A 82 -6.36 4.65 -0.85
CA ARG A 82 -7.82 4.74 -0.71
C ARG A 82 -8.26 5.27 0.67
N GLN A 83 -7.62 4.80 1.74
CA GLN A 83 -7.88 5.29 3.10
C GLN A 83 -7.50 6.77 3.24
N CYS A 84 -6.35 7.17 2.71
CA CYS A 84 -5.92 8.57 2.68
C CYS A 84 -6.91 9.44 1.90
N ARG A 85 -7.35 8.98 0.70
CA ARG A 85 -8.41 9.67 -0.07
C ARG A 85 -9.67 9.87 0.78
N THR A 86 -10.06 8.85 1.54
CA THR A 86 -11.24 8.93 2.42
C THR A 86 -11.05 9.95 3.54
N LEU A 87 -9.87 10.01 4.16
CA LEU A 87 -9.55 10.98 5.22
C LEU A 87 -9.58 12.44 4.72
N LEU A 88 -9.15 12.67 3.49
CA LEU A 88 -9.19 14.00 2.88
C LEU A 88 -10.61 14.44 2.45
N GLY A 89 -11.59 13.55 2.47
CA GLY A 89 -12.96 13.84 2.03
C GLY A 89 -13.00 14.25 0.56
N ALA A 90 -13.70 15.34 0.23
CA ALA A 90 -13.78 15.87 -1.13
C ALA A 90 -12.40 16.29 -1.69
N ASN A 91 -11.51 16.79 -0.85
CA ASN A 91 -10.15 17.15 -1.27
C ASN A 91 -9.35 15.94 -1.74
N GLY A 92 -9.68 14.75 -1.28
CA GLY A 92 -9.01 13.50 -1.68
C GLY A 92 -9.28 13.06 -3.13
N ILE A 93 -10.23 13.69 -3.83
CA ILE A 93 -10.54 13.42 -5.25
C ILE A 93 -10.11 14.54 -6.17
N THR A 94 -9.48 15.59 -5.64
CA THR A 94 -8.93 16.70 -6.43
C THR A 94 -7.45 16.46 -6.75
N LEU A 95 -6.92 17.19 -7.72
CA LEU A 95 -5.50 17.09 -8.09
C LEU A 95 -4.58 18.01 -7.28
N GLU A 96 -5.13 18.85 -6.40
CA GLU A 96 -4.36 19.66 -5.45
C GLU A 96 -3.61 18.80 -4.44
N TYR A 97 -4.11 17.60 -4.18
CA TYR A 97 -3.45 16.59 -3.35
C TYR A 97 -2.99 15.41 -4.20
N PRO A 98 -1.83 14.80 -3.91
CA PRO A 98 -1.27 13.73 -4.75
C PRO A 98 -2.02 12.40 -4.63
N VAL A 99 -2.90 12.26 -3.67
CA VAL A 99 -3.47 10.98 -3.22
C VAL A 99 -4.24 10.27 -4.33
N ILE A 100 -5.16 10.96 -5.04
CA ILE A 100 -5.94 10.32 -6.13
C ILE A 100 -5.05 9.94 -7.32
N ARG A 101 -4.03 10.74 -7.63
CA ARG A 101 -3.06 10.42 -8.66
C ARG A 101 -2.28 9.15 -8.32
N HIS A 102 -1.84 9.01 -7.08
CA HIS A 102 -1.17 7.80 -6.61
C HIS A 102 -2.10 6.58 -6.63
N ALA A 103 -3.35 6.72 -6.21
CA ALA A 103 -4.33 5.65 -6.29
C ALA A 103 -4.50 5.15 -7.73
N ASN A 104 -4.70 6.06 -8.70
CA ASN A 104 -4.82 5.69 -10.11
C ASN A 104 -3.56 5.00 -10.67
N ASN A 105 -2.36 5.50 -10.31
CA ASN A 105 -1.11 4.87 -10.71
C ASN A 105 -0.97 3.47 -10.12
N LEU A 106 -1.38 3.26 -8.87
CA LEU A 106 -1.30 1.97 -8.20
C LEU A 106 -2.25 0.92 -8.81
N GLU A 107 -3.40 1.33 -9.37
CA GLU A 107 -4.25 0.43 -10.17
C GLU A 107 -3.50 -0.10 -11.41
N SER A 108 -2.67 0.74 -12.05
CA SER A 108 -1.81 0.28 -13.16
C SER A 108 -0.77 -0.73 -12.66
N VAL A 109 -0.12 -0.45 -11.51
CA VAL A 109 0.88 -1.36 -10.91
C VAL A 109 0.25 -2.69 -10.51
N LEU A 110 -1.00 -2.68 -10.05
CA LEU A 110 -1.76 -3.89 -9.71
C LEU A 110 -1.98 -4.79 -10.94
N THR A 111 -2.05 -4.18 -12.12
CA THR A 111 -2.43 -4.84 -13.37
C THR A 111 -1.24 -5.36 -14.17
N TYR A 112 -0.17 -4.58 -14.34
CA TYR A 112 0.95 -4.94 -15.21
C TYR A 112 1.97 -5.88 -14.53
N GLU A 113 2.82 -6.52 -15.36
CA GLU A 113 3.90 -7.42 -14.91
C GLU A 113 3.44 -8.55 -13.98
N GLY A 114 2.29 -9.08 -14.27
CA GLY A 114 1.58 -10.08 -13.48
C GLY A 114 0.50 -9.45 -12.60
N THR A 115 -0.74 -9.85 -12.82
CA THR A 115 -1.88 -9.43 -11.98
C THR A 115 -1.80 -10.10 -10.61
N SER A 116 -2.63 -9.64 -9.67
CA SER A 116 -2.74 -10.25 -8.34
C SER A 116 -3.07 -11.74 -8.41
N GLU A 117 -3.91 -12.16 -9.37
CA GLU A 117 -4.28 -13.57 -9.58
C GLU A 117 -3.06 -14.38 -10.00
N VAL A 118 -2.26 -13.90 -10.96
CA VAL A 118 -1.04 -14.57 -11.41
C VAL A 118 -0.07 -14.76 -10.25
N HIS A 119 0.20 -13.71 -9.49
CA HIS A 119 1.09 -13.79 -8.31
C HIS A 119 0.54 -14.71 -7.23
N THR A 120 -0.78 -14.72 -7.01
CA THR A 120 -1.44 -15.66 -6.08
C THR A 120 -1.19 -17.11 -6.49
N LEU A 121 -1.32 -17.43 -7.78
CA LEU A 121 -1.06 -18.79 -8.28
C LEU A 121 0.42 -19.19 -8.14
N VAL A 122 1.35 -18.26 -8.38
CA VAL A 122 2.79 -18.53 -8.18
C VAL A 122 3.10 -18.83 -6.72
N VAL A 123 2.58 -18.01 -5.79
CA VAL A 123 2.75 -18.23 -4.35
C VAL A 123 2.05 -19.52 -3.91
N GLY A 124 0.83 -19.76 -4.37
CA GLY A 124 0.06 -20.96 -4.07
C GLY A 124 0.78 -22.24 -4.47
N ARG A 125 1.37 -22.27 -5.68
CA ARG A 125 2.22 -23.37 -6.12
C ARG A 125 3.43 -23.57 -5.22
N SER A 126 4.08 -22.51 -4.82
CA SER A 126 5.26 -22.60 -3.93
C SER A 126 4.91 -23.19 -2.57
N VAL A 127 3.74 -22.88 -2.03
CA VAL A 127 3.27 -23.36 -0.72
C VAL A 127 2.77 -24.81 -0.79
N THR A 128 2.06 -25.18 -1.85
CA THR A 128 1.40 -26.49 -1.96
C THR A 128 2.24 -27.53 -2.71
N GLY A 129 3.21 -27.11 -3.52
CA GLY A 129 3.93 -27.96 -4.47
C GLY A 129 3.09 -28.34 -5.72
N ILE A 130 1.83 -27.90 -5.81
CA ILE A 130 0.89 -28.29 -6.86
C ILE A 130 0.50 -27.06 -7.70
N PRO A 131 0.74 -27.08 -9.04
CA PRO A 131 0.27 -25.99 -9.90
C PRO A 131 -1.25 -25.99 -10.02
N ALA A 132 -1.87 -24.80 -9.88
CA ALA A 132 -3.31 -24.63 -10.03
C ALA A 132 -3.76 -24.53 -11.51
N PHE A 133 -2.81 -24.38 -12.44
CA PHE A 133 -3.03 -24.38 -13.88
C PHE A 133 -1.89 -25.14 -14.58
N ARG A 134 -2.16 -25.63 -15.79
CA ARG A 134 -1.19 -26.35 -16.64
C ARG A 134 -0.55 -25.41 -17.65
#